data_2bf948948ceebc5aa629bfdc412ca694
#
_entry.id   2bf948948ceebc5aa629bfdc412ca694
#
_cell.length_a   1.000
_cell.length_b   1.000
_cell.length_c   1.000
_cell.angle_alpha   90.00
_cell.angle_beta   90.00
_cell.angle_gamma   90.00
#
_symmetry.space_group_name_H-M   'P 1'
#
loop_
_entity.id
_entity.type
_entity.pdbx_description
1 polymer ?
#
loop_
_entity_poly.entity_id
_entity_poly.type
_entity_poly.pdbx_seq_one_letter_code
_entity_poly.pdbx_strand_id
1 'polypeptide(L)'
;LDTHGLYLYCIVPAGGTPPVIAAPALDGGQVGAVCHEGVAALTHACPPRPYQGSEDLVRDWVAAHNAVVEEAWGSAGSVLPMSFDVIVRGDDSTSAEAQLRCWLREHHEALRGRLAALQGRAEVGVQVMSRSPAPGEGAAAGLPPARGRAYFARQQLSRQLADQREREASARADRYLENLAALSEDIHANAPRHTKDMHMVLNASLLVLREMIPPVGEYLEVVRREPATEVRFTGPWPPYSFVGTFDTVVSDQGAGKRGEPDSGG
;
A
#
# COMPACT_ATOMS: atom_id res chain seq x y z
N LEU A 1 2.56 8.74 -36.57
CA LEU A 1 2.43 9.15 -35.17
C LEU A 1 2.47 7.90 -34.29
N ASP A 2 3.43 7.86 -33.40
CA ASP A 2 3.68 6.68 -32.55
C ASP A 2 2.57 6.63 -31.49
N THR A 3 1.61 5.75 -31.68
CA THR A 3 0.41 5.62 -30.82
C THR A 3 0.67 4.69 -29.62
N HIS A 4 1.92 4.53 -29.23
CA HIS A 4 2.32 3.70 -28.11
C HIS A 4 2.35 4.51 -26.81
N GLY A 5 1.85 3.92 -25.73
CA GLY A 5 2.06 4.39 -24.37
C GLY A 5 3.34 3.79 -23.79
N LEU A 6 3.78 4.34 -22.67
CA LEU A 6 4.83 3.76 -21.84
C LEU A 6 4.22 3.36 -20.49
N TYR A 7 4.24 2.08 -20.20
CA TYR A 7 3.95 1.58 -18.85
C TYR A 7 5.10 1.94 -17.92
N LEU A 8 4.81 2.53 -16.77
CA LEU A 8 5.79 2.98 -15.80
C LEU A 8 5.78 2.11 -14.56
N TYR A 9 6.87 1.39 -14.30
CA TYR A 9 7.03 0.52 -13.15
C TYR A 9 7.46 1.27 -11.90
N CYS A 10 8.54 2.02 -12.01
CA CYS A 10 9.18 2.72 -10.90
C CYS A 10 10.20 3.74 -11.40
N ILE A 11 10.64 4.60 -10.47
CA ILE A 11 11.80 5.46 -10.65
C ILE A 11 12.94 4.95 -9.76
N VAL A 12 14.16 4.93 -10.28
CA VAL A 12 15.38 4.51 -9.58
C VAL A 12 16.49 5.54 -9.72
N PRO A 13 17.47 5.59 -8.81
CA PRO A 13 18.69 6.33 -9.03
C PRO A 13 19.47 5.69 -10.19
N ALA A 14 20.03 6.52 -11.08
CA ALA A 14 20.84 6.09 -12.21
C ALA A 14 22.16 6.84 -12.22
N GLY A 15 23.18 6.28 -11.61
CA GLY A 15 24.53 6.86 -11.54
C GLY A 15 25.34 6.77 -12.85
N GLY A 16 24.68 7.00 -14.01
CA GLY A 16 25.23 6.93 -15.35
C GLY A 16 24.55 5.89 -16.24
N THR A 17 24.39 4.67 -15.78
CA THR A 17 23.66 3.61 -16.51
C THR A 17 22.53 3.09 -15.64
N PRO A 18 21.28 3.03 -16.16
CA PRO A 18 20.16 2.46 -15.42
C PRO A 18 20.39 0.96 -15.19
N PRO A 19 19.79 0.35 -14.14
CA PRO A 19 19.88 -1.07 -13.91
C PRO A 19 19.29 -1.84 -15.10
N VAL A 20 19.93 -2.93 -15.46
CA VAL A 20 19.38 -3.90 -16.41
C VAL A 20 18.45 -4.83 -15.63
N ILE A 21 17.20 -4.93 -16.05
CA ILE A 21 16.17 -5.75 -15.43
C ILE A 21 16.02 -7.04 -16.23
N ALA A 22 16.22 -8.17 -15.58
CA ALA A 22 16.06 -9.49 -16.19
C ALA A 22 14.59 -9.96 -16.16
N ALA A 23 13.81 -9.50 -15.19
CA ALA A 23 12.37 -9.77 -15.12
C ALA A 23 11.67 -9.28 -16.41
N PRO A 24 10.83 -10.11 -17.04
CA PRO A 24 10.11 -9.72 -18.25
C PRO A 24 9.09 -8.62 -17.97
N ALA A 25 8.85 -7.77 -18.97
CA ALA A 25 7.73 -6.83 -18.95
C ALA A 25 6.37 -7.56 -18.90
N LEU A 26 5.28 -6.84 -18.63
CA LEU A 26 3.93 -7.42 -18.52
C LEU A 26 3.48 -8.20 -19.77
N ASP A 27 3.98 -7.82 -20.92
CA ASP A 27 3.72 -8.47 -22.23
C ASP A 27 4.78 -9.51 -22.62
N GLY A 28 5.73 -9.80 -21.72
CA GLY A 28 6.86 -10.70 -21.96
C GLY A 28 8.04 -10.06 -22.69
N GLY A 29 7.96 -8.77 -23.02
CA GLY A 29 9.04 -8.00 -23.62
C GLY A 29 10.14 -7.61 -22.63
N GLN A 30 10.97 -6.67 -23.05
CA GLN A 30 12.06 -6.15 -22.21
C GLN A 30 11.67 -4.85 -21.51
N VAL A 31 12.13 -4.68 -20.28
CA VAL A 31 12.04 -3.43 -19.54
C VAL A 31 13.17 -2.49 -20.02
N GLY A 32 12.78 -1.32 -20.49
CA GLY A 32 13.68 -0.23 -20.86
C GLY A 32 13.73 0.86 -19.79
N ALA A 33 14.45 1.93 -20.08
CA ALA A 33 14.57 3.07 -19.18
C ALA A 33 14.54 4.41 -19.91
N VAL A 34 13.85 5.38 -19.35
CA VAL A 34 13.92 6.79 -19.73
C VAL A 34 14.71 7.52 -18.65
N CYS A 35 15.86 8.09 -19.01
CA CYS A 35 16.79 8.69 -18.06
C CYS A 35 16.77 10.22 -18.12
N HIS A 36 16.98 10.85 -16.95
CA HIS A 36 17.26 12.28 -16.82
C HIS A 36 18.16 12.52 -15.59
N GLU A 37 19.35 13.09 -15.80
CA GLU A 37 20.29 13.60 -14.77
C GLU A 37 20.38 12.80 -13.46
N GLY A 38 20.67 11.50 -13.56
CA GLY A 38 20.88 10.64 -12.38
C GLY A 38 19.63 9.99 -11.81
N VAL A 39 18.49 10.10 -12.50
CA VAL A 39 17.28 9.30 -12.26
C VAL A 39 16.86 8.56 -13.53
N ALA A 40 16.26 7.39 -13.37
CA ALA A 40 15.72 6.60 -14.47
C ALA A 40 14.31 6.10 -14.15
N ALA A 41 13.39 6.28 -15.07
CA ALA A 41 12.08 5.66 -15.09
C ALA A 41 12.17 4.32 -15.81
N LEU A 42 11.84 3.21 -15.15
CA LEU A 42 11.78 1.88 -15.76
C LEU A 42 10.43 1.68 -16.44
N THR A 43 10.47 1.37 -17.74
CA THR A 43 9.27 1.37 -18.59
C THR A 43 9.28 0.24 -19.60
N HIS A 44 8.13 -0.04 -20.21
CA HIS A 44 8.05 -0.76 -21.49
C HIS A 44 6.98 -0.13 -22.38
N ALA A 45 7.11 -0.31 -23.69
CA ALA A 45 6.13 0.17 -24.65
C ALA A 45 4.86 -0.69 -24.57
N CYS A 46 3.70 -0.05 -24.49
CA CYS A 46 2.42 -0.72 -24.38
C CYS A 46 1.31 0.04 -25.16
N PRO A 47 0.14 -0.55 -25.38
CA PRO A 47 -1.02 0.21 -25.83
C PRO A 47 -1.36 1.34 -24.83
N PRO A 48 -1.78 2.53 -25.29
CA PRO A 48 -2.07 3.69 -24.42
C PRO A 48 -3.46 3.56 -23.75
N ARG A 49 -3.74 2.42 -23.16
CA ARG A 49 -5.01 2.09 -22.49
C ARG A 49 -4.77 1.20 -21.28
N PRO A 50 -5.64 1.25 -20.25
CA PRO A 50 -5.54 0.37 -19.10
C PRO A 50 -5.54 -1.11 -19.46
N TYR A 51 -4.83 -1.90 -18.66
CA TYR A 51 -4.81 -3.35 -18.74
C TYR A 51 -6.15 -3.92 -18.22
N GLN A 52 -6.89 -4.62 -19.08
CA GLN A 52 -8.18 -5.21 -18.76
C GLN A 52 -8.19 -6.69 -19.11
N GLY A 53 -8.56 -7.54 -18.15
CA GLY A 53 -8.59 -8.98 -18.32
C GLY A 53 -9.34 -9.71 -17.22
N SER A 54 -9.28 -11.04 -17.22
CA SER A 54 -9.80 -11.86 -16.13
C SER A 54 -9.00 -11.61 -14.83
N GLU A 55 -9.57 -11.97 -13.67
CA GLU A 55 -8.89 -11.84 -12.38
C GLU A 55 -7.53 -12.54 -12.34
N ASP A 56 -7.42 -13.72 -12.96
CA ASP A 56 -6.17 -14.46 -13.04
C ASP A 56 -5.13 -13.72 -13.86
N LEU A 57 -5.52 -13.18 -15.01
CA LEU A 57 -4.63 -12.42 -15.88
C LEU A 57 -4.16 -11.11 -15.20
N VAL A 58 -5.06 -10.41 -14.51
CA VAL A 58 -4.70 -9.22 -13.73
C VAL A 58 -3.73 -9.59 -12.61
N ARG A 59 -3.92 -10.73 -11.95
CA ARG A 59 -3.00 -11.23 -10.91
C ARG A 59 -1.61 -11.51 -11.47
N ASP A 60 -1.53 -12.11 -12.65
CA ASP A 60 -0.26 -12.38 -13.34
C ASP A 60 0.45 -11.08 -13.73
N TRP A 61 -0.26 -10.09 -14.25
CA TRP A 61 0.32 -8.78 -14.54
C TRP A 61 0.82 -8.04 -13.28
N VAL A 62 0.04 -8.08 -12.18
CA VAL A 62 0.48 -7.49 -10.91
C VAL A 62 1.72 -8.21 -10.39
N ALA A 63 1.80 -9.53 -10.51
CA ALA A 63 2.99 -10.29 -10.12
C ALA A 63 4.22 -9.91 -10.99
N ALA A 64 4.05 -9.79 -12.30
CA ALA A 64 5.12 -9.35 -13.21
C ALA A 64 5.57 -7.90 -12.90
N HIS A 65 4.62 -6.98 -12.64
CA HIS A 65 4.93 -5.62 -12.20
C HIS A 65 5.80 -5.62 -10.93
N ASN A 66 5.38 -6.36 -9.91
CA ASN A 66 6.10 -6.44 -8.66
C ASN A 66 7.51 -7.04 -8.84
N ALA A 67 7.66 -8.06 -9.67
CA ALA A 67 8.96 -8.66 -9.95
C ALA A 67 9.95 -7.65 -10.54
N VAL A 68 9.52 -6.81 -11.47
CA VAL A 68 10.33 -5.71 -12.03
C VAL A 68 10.72 -4.70 -10.94
N VAL A 69 9.78 -4.28 -10.11
CA VAL A 69 10.02 -3.29 -9.04
C VAL A 69 10.95 -3.86 -7.97
N GLU A 70 10.78 -5.11 -7.57
CA GLU A 70 11.64 -5.78 -6.58
C GLU A 70 13.08 -5.95 -7.09
N GLU A 71 13.27 -6.34 -8.34
CA GLU A 71 14.59 -6.46 -8.96
C GLU A 71 15.26 -5.09 -9.06
N ALA A 72 14.53 -4.07 -9.49
CA ALA A 72 15.01 -2.69 -9.55
C ALA A 72 15.46 -2.19 -8.17
N TRP A 73 14.64 -2.44 -7.13
CA TRP A 73 14.97 -2.08 -5.75
C TRP A 73 16.21 -2.80 -5.23
N GLY A 74 16.32 -4.11 -5.51
CA GLY A 74 17.49 -4.90 -5.14
C GLY A 74 18.78 -4.40 -5.79
N SER A 75 18.70 -3.97 -7.04
CA SER A 75 19.84 -3.51 -7.82
C SER A 75 20.26 -2.08 -7.50
N ALA A 76 19.29 -1.17 -7.31
CA ALA A 76 19.56 0.27 -7.14
C ALA A 76 19.64 0.70 -5.66
N GLY A 77 19.22 -0.14 -4.72
CA GLY A 77 19.21 0.13 -3.27
C GLY A 77 18.09 1.05 -2.80
N SER A 78 17.49 1.84 -3.68
CA SER A 78 16.25 2.59 -3.45
C SER A 78 15.39 2.63 -4.70
N VAL A 79 14.08 2.81 -4.53
CA VAL A 79 13.10 2.84 -5.60
C VAL A 79 11.90 3.69 -5.20
N LEU A 80 11.29 4.35 -6.17
CA LEU A 80 9.96 4.94 -6.07
C LEU A 80 9.02 4.06 -6.91
N PRO A 81 8.35 3.07 -6.31
CA PRO A 81 7.42 2.21 -7.03
C PRO A 81 6.18 2.98 -7.47
N MET A 82 5.70 2.71 -8.69
CA MET A 82 4.41 3.19 -9.15
C MET A 82 3.32 2.16 -8.82
N SER A 83 2.09 2.63 -8.74
CA SER A 83 0.95 1.72 -8.67
C SER A 83 0.82 0.93 -9.97
N PHE A 84 0.19 -0.24 -9.90
CA PHE A 84 -0.13 -1.01 -11.11
C PHE A 84 -0.98 -0.15 -12.08
N ASP A 85 -0.72 -0.31 -13.38
CA ASP A 85 -1.45 0.31 -14.49
C ASP A 85 -1.22 1.82 -14.68
N VAL A 86 -0.04 2.32 -14.30
CA VAL A 86 0.39 3.68 -14.64
C VAL A 86 0.97 3.70 -16.05
N ILE A 87 0.28 4.39 -16.98
CA ILE A 87 0.64 4.48 -18.39
C ILE A 87 0.79 5.94 -18.80
N VAL A 88 2.00 6.31 -19.21
CA VAL A 88 2.28 7.61 -19.81
C VAL A 88 1.85 7.56 -21.28
N ARG A 89 1.07 8.56 -21.71
CA ARG A 89 0.56 8.65 -23.08
C ARG A 89 1.23 9.81 -23.81
N GLY A 90 1.51 9.62 -25.05
CA GLY A 90 1.81 10.72 -25.96
C GLY A 90 0.55 11.45 -26.42
N ASP A 91 0.73 12.59 -27.04
CA ASP A 91 -0.30 13.34 -27.72
C ASP A 91 0.05 13.53 -29.22
N ASP A 92 -0.74 14.31 -29.94
CA ASP A 92 -0.53 14.56 -31.39
C ASP A 92 0.81 15.23 -31.71
N SER A 93 1.47 15.85 -30.73
CA SER A 93 2.70 16.63 -30.88
C SER A 93 3.89 16.03 -30.15
N THR A 94 3.67 15.21 -29.13
CA THR A 94 4.71 14.78 -28.20
C THR A 94 4.59 13.28 -27.92
N SER A 95 5.68 12.53 -28.08
CA SER A 95 5.69 11.11 -27.73
C SER A 95 5.58 10.88 -26.22
N ALA A 96 5.12 9.68 -25.82
CA ALA A 96 5.06 9.29 -24.41
C ALA A 96 6.43 9.38 -23.72
N GLU A 97 7.51 9.03 -24.43
CA GLU A 97 8.87 9.14 -23.90
C GLU A 97 9.27 10.60 -23.67
N ALA A 98 8.95 11.51 -24.60
CA ALA A 98 9.26 12.91 -24.45
C ALA A 98 8.47 13.56 -23.31
N GLN A 99 7.21 13.19 -23.13
CA GLN A 99 6.40 13.63 -21.98
C GLN A 99 6.97 13.11 -20.66
N LEU A 100 7.32 11.83 -20.57
CA LEU A 100 7.95 11.27 -19.38
C LEU A 100 9.28 11.95 -19.06
N ARG A 101 10.09 12.22 -20.07
CA ARG A 101 11.38 12.93 -19.89
C ARG A 101 11.17 14.37 -19.40
N CYS A 102 10.15 15.06 -19.88
CA CYS A 102 9.78 16.39 -19.41
C CYS A 102 9.37 16.34 -17.92
N TRP A 103 8.52 15.39 -17.56
CA TRP A 103 8.09 15.20 -16.19
C TRP A 103 9.25 14.86 -15.25
N LEU A 104 10.18 13.96 -15.65
CA LEU A 104 11.38 13.64 -14.88
C LEU A 104 12.23 14.89 -14.62
N ARG A 105 12.36 15.78 -15.64
CA ARG A 105 13.07 17.04 -15.49
C ARG A 105 12.40 18.00 -14.52
N GLU A 106 11.09 18.14 -14.61
CA GLU A 106 10.31 19.05 -13.75
C GLU A 106 10.33 18.61 -12.28
N HIS A 107 10.34 17.29 -12.02
CA HIS A 107 10.31 16.72 -10.68
C HIS A 107 11.67 16.24 -10.17
N HIS A 108 12.74 16.51 -10.92
CA HIS A 108 14.08 15.94 -10.72
C HIS A 108 14.58 16.03 -9.27
N GLU A 109 14.59 17.24 -8.68
CA GLU A 109 15.10 17.44 -7.32
C GLU A 109 14.23 16.71 -6.28
N ALA A 110 12.91 16.70 -6.43
CA ALA A 110 11.99 16.00 -5.54
C ALA A 110 12.18 14.48 -5.63
N LEU A 111 12.33 13.94 -6.84
CA LEU A 111 12.58 12.52 -7.08
C LEU A 111 13.91 12.08 -6.46
N ARG A 112 14.98 12.84 -6.69
CA ARG A 112 16.30 12.56 -6.09
C ARG A 112 16.27 12.61 -4.57
N GLY A 113 15.66 13.65 -4.01
CA GLY A 113 15.51 13.80 -2.57
C GLY A 113 14.75 12.62 -1.95
N ARG A 114 13.67 12.18 -2.60
CA ARG A 114 12.89 11.04 -2.12
C ARG A 114 13.62 9.72 -2.25
N LEU A 115 14.29 9.47 -3.39
CA LEU A 115 15.14 8.28 -3.57
C LEU A 115 16.27 8.21 -2.51
N ALA A 116 16.90 9.34 -2.21
CA ALA A 116 17.91 9.42 -1.17
C ALA A 116 17.31 9.14 0.23
N ALA A 117 16.11 9.67 0.52
CA ALA A 117 15.41 9.41 1.76
C ALA A 117 14.97 7.94 1.93
N LEU A 118 14.77 7.20 0.84
CA LEU A 118 14.39 5.79 0.88
C LEU A 118 15.57 4.82 0.75
N GLN A 119 16.78 5.33 0.61
CA GLN A 119 17.98 4.50 0.50
C GLN A 119 18.18 3.62 1.75
N GLY A 120 18.35 2.31 1.54
CA GLY A 120 18.55 1.34 2.63
C GLY A 120 17.30 1.05 3.49
N ARG A 121 16.14 1.56 3.07
CA ARG A 121 14.87 1.37 3.76
C ARG A 121 13.99 0.34 3.07
N ALA A 122 13.06 -0.21 3.84
CA ALA A 122 12.05 -1.16 3.39
C ALA A 122 10.70 -0.84 4.02
N GLU A 123 9.65 -1.20 3.33
CA GLU A 123 8.31 -1.23 3.92
C GLU A 123 8.04 -2.61 4.52
N VAL A 124 7.48 -2.63 5.75
CA VAL A 124 6.96 -3.84 6.36
C VAL A 124 5.51 -3.61 6.80
N GLY A 125 4.67 -4.59 6.57
CA GLY A 125 3.26 -4.56 6.96
C GLY A 125 3.04 -5.24 8.30
N VAL A 126 2.29 -4.61 9.18
CA VAL A 126 1.91 -5.14 10.51
C VAL A 126 0.41 -5.13 10.66
N GLN A 127 -0.16 -6.31 10.93
CA GLN A 127 -1.56 -6.44 11.31
C GLN A 127 -1.64 -7.17 12.64
N VAL A 128 -2.36 -6.56 13.59
CA VAL A 128 -2.66 -7.18 14.88
C VAL A 128 -4.17 -7.39 14.97
N MET A 129 -4.57 -8.62 15.16
CA MET A 129 -5.96 -9.05 15.24
C MET A 129 -6.24 -9.64 16.61
N SER A 130 -7.43 -9.37 17.16
CA SER A 130 -7.88 -9.95 18.41
C SER A 130 -9.05 -10.90 18.15
N ARG A 131 -8.94 -12.13 18.64
CA ARG A 131 -10.05 -13.07 18.74
C ARG A 131 -10.87 -12.69 19.96
N SER A 132 -11.69 -11.67 19.87
CA SER A 132 -12.68 -11.38 20.89
C SER A 132 -14.02 -11.99 20.46
N PRO A 133 -14.77 -12.63 21.34
CA PRO A 133 -16.13 -13.03 20.98
C PRO A 133 -16.90 -11.81 20.49
N ALA A 134 -17.62 -11.97 19.38
CA ALA A 134 -18.40 -10.90 18.77
C ALA A 134 -19.27 -10.20 19.84
N PRO A 135 -19.51 -8.87 19.74
CA PRO A 135 -20.39 -8.16 20.64
C PRO A 135 -21.78 -8.82 20.58
N GLY A 136 -22.13 -9.59 21.56
CA GLY A 136 -23.44 -10.28 21.65
C GLY A 136 -23.40 -11.79 21.86
N GLU A 137 -22.30 -12.50 21.54
CA GLU A 137 -22.29 -13.97 21.61
C GLU A 137 -22.00 -14.55 23.01
N GLY A 138 -21.36 -13.80 23.91
CA GLY A 138 -20.98 -14.31 25.23
C GLY A 138 -21.92 -13.92 26.38
N ALA A 139 -22.65 -12.83 26.26
CA ALA A 139 -23.46 -12.30 27.36
C ALA A 139 -24.97 -12.59 27.22
N ALA A 140 -25.43 -13.00 26.05
CA ALA A 140 -26.85 -13.23 25.77
C ALA A 140 -27.22 -14.69 25.48
N ALA A 141 -26.23 -15.54 25.20
CA ALA A 141 -26.47 -16.96 24.95
C ALA A 141 -26.83 -17.67 26.27
N GLY A 142 -28.10 -17.95 26.45
CA GLY A 142 -28.60 -18.73 27.62
C GLY A 142 -29.54 -18.02 28.58
N LEU A 143 -29.82 -16.74 28.37
CA LEU A 143 -30.81 -16.04 29.21
C LEU A 143 -32.17 -15.95 28.48
N PRO A 144 -33.31 -16.21 29.19
CA PRO A 144 -34.63 -16.12 28.58
C PRO A 144 -34.91 -14.73 28.02
N PRO A 145 -35.79 -14.60 27.00
CA PRO A 145 -36.09 -13.31 26.38
C PRO A 145 -36.63 -12.31 27.40
N ALA A 146 -35.86 -11.23 27.61
CA ALA A 146 -36.24 -10.18 28.55
C ALA A 146 -37.32 -9.29 27.91
N ARG A 147 -38.40 -8.98 28.65
CA ARG A 147 -39.44 -8.03 28.25
C ARG A 147 -39.40 -6.77 29.13
N GLY A 148 -39.75 -5.61 28.57
CA GLY A 148 -39.84 -4.36 29.30
C GLY A 148 -38.49 -3.84 29.84
N ARG A 149 -38.46 -3.42 31.12
CA ARG A 149 -37.26 -2.81 31.75
C ARG A 149 -36.02 -3.69 31.67
N ALA A 150 -36.17 -5.01 31.77
CA ALA A 150 -35.03 -5.93 31.68
C ALA A 150 -34.39 -5.95 30.28
N TYR A 151 -35.16 -5.71 29.22
CA TYR A 151 -34.64 -5.57 27.84
C TYR A 151 -33.75 -4.33 27.71
N PHE A 152 -34.22 -3.18 28.20
CA PHE A 152 -33.46 -1.94 28.15
C PHE A 152 -32.18 -2.02 28.99
N ALA A 153 -32.25 -2.60 30.19
CA ALA A 153 -31.07 -2.79 31.03
C ALA A 153 -30.01 -3.69 30.35
N ARG A 154 -30.45 -4.76 29.67
CA ARG A 154 -29.55 -5.64 28.89
C ARG A 154 -28.94 -4.91 27.71
N GLN A 155 -29.71 -4.11 26.98
CA GLN A 155 -29.23 -3.33 25.86
C GLN A 155 -28.22 -2.27 26.33
N GLN A 156 -28.44 -1.60 27.44
CA GLN A 156 -27.48 -0.67 28.03
C GLN A 156 -26.18 -1.37 28.44
N LEU A 157 -26.29 -2.52 29.12
CA LEU A 157 -25.07 -3.29 29.49
C LEU A 157 -24.30 -3.75 28.28
N SER A 158 -24.97 -4.22 27.22
CA SER A 158 -24.32 -4.61 25.98
C SER A 158 -23.57 -3.45 25.30
N ARG A 159 -24.17 -2.25 25.30
CA ARG A 159 -23.52 -1.04 24.79
C ARG A 159 -22.30 -0.65 25.63
N GLN A 160 -22.42 -0.63 26.95
CA GLN A 160 -21.32 -0.31 27.86
C GLN A 160 -20.15 -1.27 27.70
N LEU A 161 -20.43 -2.58 27.55
CA LEU A 161 -19.39 -3.58 27.29
C LEU A 161 -18.75 -3.42 25.92
N ALA A 162 -19.53 -3.03 24.89
CA ALA A 162 -18.98 -2.73 23.56
C ALA A 162 -18.06 -1.50 23.60
N ASP A 163 -18.52 -0.41 24.22
CA ASP A 163 -17.74 0.82 24.38
C ASP A 163 -16.44 0.58 25.18
N GLN A 164 -16.52 -0.24 26.23
CA GLN A 164 -15.34 -0.60 27.02
C GLN A 164 -14.32 -1.39 26.18
N ARG A 165 -14.79 -2.39 25.41
CA ARG A 165 -13.91 -3.19 24.52
C ARG A 165 -13.26 -2.34 23.45
N GLU A 166 -14.00 -1.39 22.89
CA GLU A 166 -13.47 -0.47 21.89
C GLU A 166 -12.36 0.43 22.48
N ARG A 167 -12.58 0.96 23.69
CA ARG A 167 -11.55 1.73 24.40
C ARG A 167 -10.30 0.89 24.71
N GLU A 168 -10.48 -0.35 25.16
CA GLU A 168 -9.37 -1.27 25.42
C GLU A 168 -8.61 -1.63 24.14
N ALA A 169 -9.31 -1.83 23.03
CA ALA A 169 -8.70 -2.09 21.72
C ALA A 169 -7.91 -0.86 21.22
N SER A 170 -8.48 0.35 21.35
CA SER A 170 -7.81 1.60 21.00
C SER A 170 -6.55 1.80 21.85
N ALA A 171 -6.62 1.65 23.16
CA ALA A 171 -5.47 1.79 24.05
C ALA A 171 -4.36 0.77 23.75
N ARG A 172 -4.73 -0.44 23.29
CA ARG A 172 -3.73 -1.42 22.82
C ARG A 172 -3.11 -1.01 21.50
N ALA A 173 -3.91 -0.50 20.56
CA ALA A 173 -3.42 -0.01 19.28
C ALA A 173 -2.42 1.15 19.48
N ASP A 174 -2.75 2.11 20.33
CA ASP A 174 -1.90 3.24 20.66
C ASP A 174 -0.54 2.77 21.23
N ARG A 175 -0.57 1.84 22.18
CA ARG A 175 0.65 1.25 22.77
C ARG A 175 1.51 0.53 21.71
N TYR A 176 0.88 -0.21 20.79
CA TYR A 176 1.61 -0.88 19.72
C TYR A 176 2.24 0.13 18.76
N LEU A 177 1.48 1.16 18.38
CA LEU A 177 1.99 2.24 17.52
C LEU A 177 3.15 2.99 18.15
N GLU A 178 3.07 3.31 19.43
CA GLU A 178 4.15 3.97 20.18
C GLU A 178 5.46 3.17 20.15
N ASN A 179 5.38 1.87 20.42
CA ASN A 179 6.56 1.00 20.38
C ASN A 179 7.10 0.79 18.96
N LEU A 180 6.21 0.65 17.97
CA LEU A 180 6.62 0.53 16.57
C LEU A 180 7.21 1.82 16.03
N ALA A 181 6.74 2.99 16.48
CA ALA A 181 7.32 4.28 16.13
C ALA A 181 8.77 4.44 16.60
N ALA A 182 9.13 3.84 17.73
CA ALA A 182 10.51 3.83 18.18
C ALA A 182 11.45 2.93 17.34
N LEU A 183 10.88 2.02 16.54
CA LEU A 183 11.59 1.05 15.71
C LEU A 183 11.50 1.36 14.21
N SER A 184 10.79 2.41 13.83
CA SER A 184 10.55 2.79 12.44
C SER A 184 10.85 4.28 12.22
N GLU A 185 11.03 4.67 10.96
CA GLU A 185 11.26 6.06 10.57
C GLU A 185 9.95 6.78 10.23
N ASP A 186 8.97 6.02 9.76
CA ASP A 186 7.63 6.54 9.44
C ASP A 186 6.58 5.41 9.56
N ILE A 187 5.34 5.79 9.85
CA ILE A 187 4.21 4.85 10.00
C ILE A 187 2.99 5.39 9.26
N HIS A 188 2.45 4.58 8.38
CA HIS A 188 1.12 4.77 7.82
C HIS A 188 0.13 3.82 8.50
N ALA A 189 -0.70 4.35 9.40
CA ALA A 189 -1.81 3.60 9.97
C ALA A 189 -2.95 3.52 8.96
N ASN A 190 -3.35 2.31 8.62
CA ASN A 190 -4.46 2.05 7.72
C ASN A 190 -5.75 1.82 8.51
N ALA A 191 -6.89 2.15 7.91
CA ALA A 191 -8.17 1.90 8.54
C ALA A 191 -8.33 0.40 8.91
N PRO A 192 -8.74 0.09 10.16
CA PRO A 192 -8.95 -1.29 10.56
C PRO A 192 -10.10 -1.91 9.74
N ARG A 193 -9.87 -3.12 9.21
CA ARG A 193 -10.89 -3.91 8.51
C ARG A 193 -11.51 -4.89 9.49
N HIS A 194 -12.82 -4.80 9.69
CA HIS A 194 -13.54 -5.74 10.56
C HIS A 194 -14.00 -6.94 9.74
N THR A 195 -13.73 -8.15 10.22
CA THR A 195 -14.31 -9.40 9.75
C THR A 195 -15.24 -9.97 10.83
N LYS A 196 -16.15 -10.89 10.47
CA LYS A 196 -17.17 -11.41 11.41
C LYS A 196 -16.58 -12.05 12.67
N ASP A 197 -15.38 -12.62 12.60
CA ASP A 197 -14.80 -13.43 13.67
C ASP A 197 -13.51 -12.83 14.28
N MET A 198 -12.98 -11.75 13.71
CA MET A 198 -11.73 -11.13 14.15
C MET A 198 -11.85 -9.61 14.14
N HIS A 199 -11.50 -9.01 15.25
CA HIS A 199 -11.39 -7.57 15.40
C HIS A 199 -9.97 -7.14 15.11
N MET A 200 -9.77 -6.33 14.04
CA MET A 200 -8.45 -5.78 13.71
C MET A 200 -8.14 -4.62 14.65
N VAL A 201 -7.13 -4.81 15.49
CA VAL A 201 -6.68 -3.82 16.48
C VAL A 201 -5.71 -2.82 15.82
N LEU A 202 -4.82 -3.31 14.96
CA LEU A 202 -3.85 -2.49 14.25
C LEU A 202 -3.70 -2.99 12.81
N ASN A 203 -3.61 -2.06 11.87
CA ASN A 203 -3.20 -2.28 10.49
C ASN A 203 -2.29 -1.12 10.08
N ALA A 204 -1.01 -1.38 9.90
CA ALA A 204 -0.03 -0.34 9.60
C ALA A 204 1.04 -0.81 8.62
N SER A 205 1.51 0.11 7.79
CA SER A 205 2.75 0.01 7.03
C SER A 205 3.82 0.81 7.76
N LEU A 206 5.01 0.24 7.94
CA LEU A 206 6.15 0.87 8.60
C LEU A 206 7.28 1.05 7.58
N LEU A 207 7.88 2.23 7.55
CA LEU A 207 9.15 2.46 6.88
C LEU A 207 10.28 2.22 7.87
N VAL A 208 11.11 1.23 7.60
CA VAL A 208 12.20 0.83 8.50
C VAL A 208 13.53 0.77 7.78
N LEU A 209 14.63 1.07 8.48
CA LEU A 209 15.95 0.65 8.02
C LEU A 209 15.99 -0.88 7.94
N ARG A 210 16.62 -1.45 6.92
CA ARG A 210 16.66 -2.91 6.73
C ARG A 210 17.23 -3.66 7.96
N GLU A 211 18.16 -3.04 8.67
CA GLU A 211 18.74 -3.56 9.92
C GLU A 211 17.75 -3.56 11.10
N MET A 212 16.69 -2.76 11.03
CA MET A 212 15.64 -2.69 12.06
C MET A 212 14.52 -3.72 11.85
N ILE A 213 14.52 -4.46 10.74
CA ILE A 213 13.49 -5.51 10.50
C ILE A 213 13.50 -6.59 11.60
N PRO A 214 14.66 -7.16 12.01
CA PRO A 214 14.69 -8.12 13.11
C PRO A 214 14.18 -7.56 14.43
N PRO A 215 14.59 -6.38 14.93
CA PRO A 215 14.01 -5.76 16.12
C PRO A 215 12.50 -5.59 16.09
N VAL A 216 11.93 -5.16 14.92
CA VAL A 216 10.47 -5.10 14.74
C VAL A 216 9.83 -6.48 14.89
N GLY A 217 10.43 -7.50 14.26
CA GLY A 217 9.97 -8.90 14.37
C GLY A 217 9.99 -9.41 15.82
N GLU A 218 11.07 -9.14 16.57
CA GLU A 218 11.19 -9.51 17.98
C GLU A 218 10.11 -8.85 18.85
N TYR A 219 9.85 -7.56 18.64
CA TYR A 219 8.76 -6.89 19.32
C TYR A 219 7.39 -7.53 19.00
N LEU A 220 7.13 -7.83 17.73
CA LEU A 220 5.87 -8.44 17.31
C LEU A 220 5.70 -9.88 17.86
N GLU A 221 6.78 -10.61 18.11
CA GLU A 221 6.73 -11.89 18.82
C GLU A 221 6.27 -11.71 20.29
N VAL A 222 6.63 -10.61 20.94
CA VAL A 222 6.12 -10.29 22.29
C VAL A 222 4.61 -10.01 22.21
N VAL A 223 4.17 -9.21 21.24
CA VAL A 223 2.73 -8.91 21.02
C VAL A 223 1.94 -10.19 20.72
N ARG A 224 2.49 -11.12 19.93
CA ARG A 224 1.85 -12.40 19.59
C ARG A 224 1.59 -13.31 20.80
N ARG A 225 2.35 -13.14 21.89
CA ARG A 225 2.17 -13.90 23.14
C ARG A 225 1.03 -13.35 24.00
N GLU A 226 0.49 -12.19 23.68
CA GLU A 226 -0.68 -11.64 24.37
C GLU A 226 -1.92 -12.54 24.13
N PRO A 227 -2.80 -12.72 25.15
CA PRO A 227 -3.97 -13.58 25.01
C PRO A 227 -4.88 -13.18 23.84
N ALA A 228 -5.36 -14.18 23.11
CA ALA A 228 -6.27 -14.00 21.97
C ALA A 228 -5.78 -13.05 20.88
N THR A 229 -4.46 -12.90 20.73
CA THR A 229 -3.85 -12.01 19.75
C THR A 229 -3.22 -12.82 18.61
N GLU A 230 -3.48 -12.41 17.39
CA GLU A 230 -2.86 -12.92 16.18
C GLU A 230 -2.12 -11.77 15.49
N VAL A 231 -0.86 -12.00 15.12
CA VAL A 231 -0.02 -11.01 14.45
C VAL A 231 0.35 -11.53 13.07
N ARG A 232 0.12 -10.69 12.04
CA ARG A 232 0.65 -10.90 10.71
C ARG A 232 1.72 -9.86 10.43
N PHE A 233 2.92 -10.32 10.11
CA PHE A 233 4.06 -9.51 9.73
C PHE A 233 4.48 -9.89 8.31
N THR A 234 4.58 -8.92 7.42
CA THR A 234 4.83 -9.12 5.99
C THR A 234 5.93 -8.19 5.49
N GLY A 235 6.60 -8.56 4.42
CA GLY A 235 7.73 -7.84 3.84
C GLY A 235 9.05 -8.57 4.10
N PRO A 236 10.20 -7.93 3.84
CA PRO A 236 10.32 -6.53 3.38
C PRO A 236 9.86 -6.33 1.94
N TRP A 237 9.21 -5.19 1.69
CA TRP A 237 8.72 -4.76 0.38
C TRP A 237 9.36 -3.44 -0.05
N PRO A 238 9.38 -3.13 -1.36
CA PRO A 238 9.59 -1.77 -1.84
C PRO A 238 8.61 -0.80 -1.19
N PRO A 239 9.00 0.45 -0.88
CA PRO A 239 8.23 1.35 -0.02
C PRO A 239 7.04 2.03 -0.73
N TYR A 240 6.05 1.25 -1.18
CA TYR A 240 4.87 1.75 -1.91
C TYR A 240 4.08 2.81 -1.13
N SER A 241 3.90 2.60 0.17
CA SER A 241 3.13 3.51 1.02
C SER A 241 3.87 4.82 1.32
N PHE A 242 5.16 4.89 0.99
CA PHE A 242 6.04 5.99 1.38
C PHE A 242 6.64 6.76 0.20
N VAL A 243 6.12 6.56 -1.00
CA VAL A 243 6.58 7.28 -2.22
C VAL A 243 6.36 8.79 -2.11
N GLY A 244 5.29 9.21 -1.45
CA GLY A 244 4.81 10.59 -1.46
C GLY A 244 3.87 10.86 -2.65
N THR A 245 3.42 12.11 -2.76
CA THR A 245 2.56 12.55 -3.87
C THR A 245 3.40 13.30 -4.89
N PHE A 246 3.39 12.83 -6.13
CA PHE A 246 3.88 13.58 -7.28
C PHE A 246 2.69 13.91 -8.18
N ASP A 247 2.67 15.10 -8.77
CA ASP A 247 1.66 15.42 -9.78
C ASP A 247 1.77 14.41 -10.93
N THR A 248 0.67 13.74 -11.19
CA THR A 248 0.65 12.53 -12.02
C THR A 248 1.04 12.83 -13.47
N VAL A 249 1.98 12.06 -14.03
CA VAL A 249 2.30 12.02 -15.48
C VAL A 249 1.09 11.55 -16.31
N VAL A 250 0.08 11.01 -15.64
CA VAL A 250 -1.13 10.46 -16.26
C VAL A 250 -2.10 11.59 -16.53
N SER A 251 -2.36 11.91 -17.78
CA SER A 251 -3.53 12.71 -18.15
C SER A 251 -4.78 11.97 -17.68
N ASP A 252 -5.36 12.45 -16.57
CA ASP A 252 -6.60 11.93 -15.99
C ASP A 252 -7.77 12.21 -16.95
N GLN A 253 -8.15 11.19 -17.71
CA GLN A 253 -9.42 11.14 -18.43
C GLN A 253 -10.09 9.81 -18.08
N GLY A 254 -10.69 9.73 -16.89
CA GLY A 254 -11.43 8.52 -16.55
C GLY A 254 -12.02 8.40 -15.15
N ALA A 255 -11.98 9.43 -14.33
CA ALA A 255 -12.81 9.45 -13.12
C ALA A 255 -14.28 9.68 -13.54
N GLY A 256 -14.95 8.58 -13.91
CA GLY A 256 -16.39 8.56 -14.14
C GLY A 256 -17.11 9.15 -12.92
N LYS A 257 -17.77 10.30 -13.11
CA LYS A 257 -18.74 10.85 -12.19
C LYS A 257 -19.64 9.71 -11.68
N ARG A 258 -19.48 9.33 -10.42
CA ARG A 258 -20.54 8.60 -9.72
C ARG A 258 -21.74 9.55 -9.67
N GLY A 259 -22.79 9.20 -10.40
CA GLY A 259 -24.03 9.93 -10.47
C GLY A 259 -24.60 10.14 -9.07
N GLU A 260 -24.84 11.39 -8.74
CA GLU A 260 -25.77 11.75 -7.69
C GLU A 260 -27.15 11.13 -8.02
N PRO A 261 -27.84 10.54 -7.05
CA PRO A 261 -29.23 10.15 -7.26
C PRO A 261 -30.06 11.43 -7.36
N ASP A 262 -30.70 11.58 -8.51
CA ASP A 262 -31.72 12.58 -8.82
C ASP A 262 -32.83 12.50 -7.76
N SER A 263 -32.88 13.52 -6.92
CA SER A 263 -34.01 13.78 -6.02
C SER A 263 -35.00 14.69 -6.74
N GLY A 264 -35.85 14.06 -7.51
CA GLY A 264 -36.93 14.71 -8.23
C GLY A 264 -38.30 14.17 -7.86
N GLY A 265 -39.17 15.07 -7.31
CA GLY A 265 -40.62 14.93 -7.29
C GLY A 265 -41.26 14.28 -6.04
#